data_76c27231b849c954f4af395f42e31a34
#
_entry.id   76c27231b849c954f4af395f42e31a34
#
_cell.length_a   1.000
_cell.length_b   1.000
_cell.length_c   1.000
_cell.angle_alpha   90.00
_cell.angle_beta   90.00
_cell.angle_gamma   90.00
#
_symmetry.space_group_name_H-M   'P 1'
#
loop_
_entity.id
_entity.type
_entity.pdbx_description
1 polymer ?
#
loop_
_entity_poly.entity_id
_entity_poly.type
_entity_poly.pdbx_seq_one_letter_code
_entity_poly.pdbx_strand_id
1 'polypeptide(L)'
;MSGTDFALPTAALEPAPKPPAVMVMVDLETLGTEPGCAVVAIGAVQFALQGPGPIIRSEFKRTVTLTSCARAGLTINAPTLEWWLTQPYEAITSTFAGERTDVWSACKDFTRWVRELGAPDAPLQLWAKPPQFDQKILEAACAAVGTPVPWGHRDWRDLRTLEDVAAQAGYKLPDTQPALAHDALEDARAQAYNAAKRLLYLQSKVPKP
;
A
#
# COMPACT_ATOMS: atom_id res chain seq x y z
N MET A 1 33.75 18.60 -58.67
CA MET A 1 32.87 19.36 -57.73
C MET A 1 32.29 18.32 -56.80
N SER A 2 32.91 18.17 -55.62
CA SER A 2 32.51 17.24 -54.60
C SER A 2 31.61 17.95 -53.59
N GLY A 3 30.34 17.58 -53.58
CA GLY A 3 29.38 18.07 -52.58
C GLY A 3 29.60 17.34 -51.25
N THR A 4 30.00 18.08 -50.23
CA THR A 4 30.04 17.61 -48.86
C THR A 4 28.65 17.71 -48.27
N ASP A 5 27.99 16.53 -48.14
CA ASP A 5 26.74 16.39 -47.38
C ASP A 5 27.05 16.66 -45.89
N PHE A 6 26.62 17.82 -45.39
CA PHE A 6 26.65 18.18 -43.99
C PHE A 6 25.41 17.59 -43.34
N ALA A 7 25.50 16.35 -42.85
CA ALA A 7 24.47 15.80 -41.96
C ALA A 7 24.53 16.50 -40.62
N LEU A 8 23.50 17.29 -40.28
CA LEU A 8 23.30 17.87 -38.96
C LEU A 8 23.12 16.73 -37.96
N PRO A 9 23.80 16.76 -36.81
CA PRO A 9 23.56 15.77 -35.75
C PRO A 9 22.12 15.91 -35.27
N THR A 10 21.35 14.84 -35.42
CA THR A 10 20.02 14.69 -34.83
C THR A 10 20.26 14.67 -33.30
N ALA A 11 20.02 15.78 -32.65
CA ALA A 11 20.02 15.83 -31.18
C ALA A 11 18.98 14.78 -30.71
N ALA A 12 19.46 13.73 -30.03
CA ALA A 12 18.59 12.78 -29.40
C ALA A 12 17.73 13.57 -28.40
N LEU A 13 16.41 13.63 -28.63
CA LEU A 13 15.47 14.23 -27.72
C LEU A 13 15.62 13.50 -26.37
N GLU A 14 16.04 14.23 -25.35
CA GLU A 14 16.06 13.73 -24.00
C GLU A 14 14.66 13.14 -23.69
N PRO A 15 14.58 11.92 -23.15
CA PRO A 15 13.28 11.34 -22.82
C PRO A 15 12.55 12.25 -21.82
N ALA A 16 11.29 12.52 -22.08
CA ALA A 16 10.47 13.33 -21.17
C ALA A 16 10.59 12.82 -19.73
N PRO A 17 10.67 13.71 -18.74
CA PRO A 17 10.77 13.29 -17.34
C PRO A 17 9.61 12.39 -16.98
N LYS A 18 9.92 11.21 -16.39
CA LYS A 18 8.89 10.27 -15.96
C LYS A 18 7.97 10.92 -14.92
N PRO A 19 6.65 10.69 -15.00
CA PRO A 19 5.74 11.19 -13.99
C PRO A 19 6.13 10.67 -12.59
N PRO A 20 5.87 11.44 -11.53
CA PRO A 20 6.15 11.00 -10.17
C PRO A 20 5.37 9.72 -9.85
N ALA A 21 5.99 8.83 -9.08
CA ALA A 21 5.35 7.59 -8.68
C ALA A 21 4.10 7.83 -7.83
N VAL A 22 3.06 7.04 -8.07
CA VAL A 22 1.89 6.93 -7.19
C VAL A 22 2.26 6.03 -6.03
N MET A 23 2.39 6.57 -4.83
CA MET A 23 2.70 5.81 -3.63
C MET A 23 1.43 5.53 -2.84
N VAL A 24 1.21 4.27 -2.49
CA VAL A 24 0.05 3.81 -1.73
C VAL A 24 0.54 2.94 -0.58
N MET A 25 0.18 3.26 0.65
CA MET A 25 0.36 2.37 1.80
C MET A 25 -0.90 1.53 1.96
N VAL A 26 -0.73 0.24 2.18
CA VAL A 26 -1.81 -0.73 2.36
C VAL A 26 -1.62 -1.45 3.67
N ASP A 27 -2.70 -1.64 4.41
CA ASP A 27 -2.76 -2.45 5.62
C ASP A 27 -4.05 -3.26 5.63
N LEU A 28 -3.97 -4.51 6.10
CA LEU A 28 -5.09 -5.44 6.14
C LEU A 28 -5.37 -5.90 7.57
N GLU A 29 -6.65 -5.97 7.92
CA GLU A 29 -7.09 -6.77 9.04
C GLU A 29 -7.60 -8.13 8.55
N THR A 30 -7.17 -9.21 9.20
CA THR A 30 -7.39 -10.57 8.71
C THR A 30 -7.77 -11.53 9.83
N LEU A 31 -8.35 -12.68 9.46
CA LEU A 31 -8.57 -13.81 10.37
C LEU A 31 -7.62 -14.99 10.03
N GLY A 32 -6.38 -14.67 9.72
CA GLY A 32 -5.30 -15.62 9.50
C GLY A 32 -4.04 -14.89 9.07
N THR A 33 -2.93 -15.64 8.97
CA THR A 33 -1.61 -15.11 8.61
C THR A 33 -1.13 -15.59 7.25
N GLU A 34 -1.89 -16.47 6.61
CA GLU A 34 -1.51 -17.11 5.34
C GLU A 34 -2.41 -16.65 4.18
N PRO A 35 -1.91 -16.65 2.95
CA PRO A 35 -2.71 -16.41 1.76
C PRO A 35 -3.93 -17.33 1.70
N GLY A 36 -5.10 -16.76 1.41
CA GLY A 36 -6.37 -17.48 1.43
C GLY A 36 -7.13 -17.40 2.75
N CYS A 37 -6.62 -16.69 3.76
CA CYS A 37 -7.40 -16.36 4.95
C CYS A 37 -8.42 -15.24 4.66
N ALA A 38 -9.44 -15.15 5.51
CA ALA A 38 -10.46 -14.13 5.43
C ALA A 38 -9.86 -12.72 5.71
N VAL A 39 -10.09 -11.81 4.79
CA VAL A 39 -9.82 -10.37 4.96
C VAL A 39 -11.01 -9.73 5.64
N VAL A 40 -10.79 -9.05 6.75
CA VAL A 40 -11.83 -8.38 7.53
C VAL A 40 -11.95 -6.91 7.21
N ALA A 41 -10.79 -6.26 6.97
CA ALA A 41 -10.74 -4.87 6.52
C ALA A 41 -9.57 -4.66 5.55
N ILE A 42 -9.77 -3.72 4.62
CA ILE A 42 -8.74 -3.19 3.73
C ILE A 42 -8.64 -1.70 4.02
N GLY A 43 -7.49 -1.24 4.48
CA GLY A 43 -7.14 0.16 4.66
C GLY A 43 -6.02 0.55 3.71
N ALA A 44 -6.14 1.71 3.07
CA ALA A 44 -5.06 2.22 2.24
C ALA A 44 -5.08 3.74 2.13
N VAL A 45 -3.90 4.32 1.92
CA VAL A 45 -3.76 5.74 1.69
C VAL A 45 -2.81 6.02 0.53
N GLN A 46 -3.21 6.88 -0.38
CA GLN A 46 -2.29 7.49 -1.33
C GLN A 46 -1.54 8.62 -0.63
N PHE A 47 -0.22 8.57 -0.67
CA PHE A 47 0.61 9.60 -0.06
C PHE A 47 1.66 10.14 -1.04
N ALA A 48 2.13 11.34 -0.77
CA ALA A 48 3.19 11.98 -1.55
C ALA A 48 4.21 12.64 -0.62
N LEU A 49 5.44 12.78 -1.09
CA LEU A 49 6.49 13.51 -0.40
C LEU A 49 6.40 14.98 -0.83
N GLN A 50 6.02 15.86 0.09
CA GLN A 50 5.95 17.29 -0.21
C GLN A 50 6.30 18.13 1.03
N GLY A 51 7.31 18.99 0.90
CA GLY A 51 7.76 19.84 2.01
C GLY A 51 8.31 19.02 3.18
N PRO A 52 8.00 19.39 4.42
CA PRO A 52 8.59 18.76 5.61
C PRO A 52 7.94 17.41 6.00
N GLY A 53 6.91 16.96 5.30
CA GLY A 53 6.18 15.74 5.65
C GLY A 53 5.34 15.16 4.50
N PRO A 54 4.64 14.05 4.76
CA PRO A 54 3.75 13.44 3.79
C PRO A 54 2.46 14.24 3.63
N ILE A 55 1.93 14.23 2.41
CA ILE A 55 0.55 14.64 2.14
C ILE A 55 -0.25 13.41 1.79
N ILE A 56 -1.32 13.15 2.54
CA ILE A 56 -2.34 12.16 2.19
C ILE A 56 -3.25 12.79 1.13
N ARG A 57 -3.39 12.13 -0.02
CA ARG A 57 -4.14 12.63 -1.17
C ARG A 57 -5.49 11.95 -1.34
N SER A 58 -5.55 10.67 -1.01
CA SER A 58 -6.74 9.84 -1.15
C SER A 58 -6.69 8.70 -0.14
N GLU A 59 -7.84 8.23 0.28
CA GLU A 59 -7.97 7.18 1.29
C GLU A 59 -8.99 6.16 0.85
N PHE A 60 -8.78 4.93 1.26
CA PHE A 60 -9.67 3.81 1.02
C PHE A 60 -9.86 3.02 2.32
N LYS A 61 -11.11 2.71 2.66
CA LYS A 61 -11.43 1.74 3.70
C LYS A 61 -12.64 0.91 3.27
N ARG A 62 -12.56 -0.40 3.44
CA ARG A 62 -13.68 -1.32 3.36
C ARG A 62 -13.57 -2.35 4.46
N THR A 63 -14.65 -2.51 5.20
CA THR A 63 -14.84 -3.65 6.11
C THR A 63 -15.63 -4.73 5.40
N VAL A 64 -15.26 -5.99 5.62
CA VAL A 64 -15.74 -7.14 4.83
C VAL A 64 -16.56 -8.09 5.70
N THR A 65 -17.66 -8.61 5.15
CA THR A 65 -18.48 -9.61 5.86
C THR A 65 -17.81 -10.98 5.84
N LEU A 66 -17.68 -11.60 7.01
CA LEU A 66 -17.07 -12.94 7.13
C LEU A 66 -17.85 -14.01 6.35
N THR A 67 -19.19 -13.87 6.28
CA THR A 67 -20.03 -14.75 5.49
C THR A 67 -19.66 -14.76 4.01
N SER A 68 -19.28 -13.58 3.44
CA SER A 68 -18.83 -13.50 2.05
C SER A 68 -17.45 -14.14 1.86
N CYS A 69 -16.55 -13.96 2.81
CA CYS A 69 -15.24 -14.63 2.81
C CYS A 69 -15.40 -16.16 2.81
N ALA A 70 -16.23 -16.68 3.72
CA ALA A 70 -16.49 -18.13 3.78
C ALA A 70 -17.10 -18.67 2.48
N ARG A 71 -18.04 -17.94 1.86
CA ARG A 71 -18.62 -18.32 0.56
C ARG A 71 -17.59 -18.30 -0.58
N ALA A 72 -16.60 -17.44 -0.50
CA ALA A 72 -15.48 -17.37 -1.45
C ALA A 72 -14.39 -18.43 -1.17
N GLY A 73 -14.56 -19.27 -0.14
CA GLY A 73 -13.59 -20.30 0.24
C GLY A 73 -12.41 -19.79 1.07
N LEU A 74 -12.47 -18.56 1.55
CA LEU A 74 -11.45 -18.00 2.44
C LEU A 74 -11.61 -18.57 3.86
N THR A 75 -10.48 -18.84 4.53
CA THR A 75 -10.44 -19.58 5.79
C THR A 75 -10.35 -18.64 7.00
N ILE A 76 -10.85 -19.13 8.14
CA ILE A 76 -10.69 -18.48 9.45
C ILE A 76 -9.73 -19.34 10.27
N ASN A 77 -8.66 -18.72 10.76
CA ASN A 77 -7.68 -19.36 11.61
C ASN A 77 -8.07 -19.16 13.09
N ALA A 78 -8.25 -20.25 13.83
CA ALA A 78 -8.69 -20.18 15.22
C ALA A 78 -7.74 -19.37 16.12
N PRO A 79 -6.41 -19.57 16.10
CA PRO A 79 -5.48 -18.73 16.86
C PRO A 79 -5.60 -17.24 16.57
N THR A 80 -5.81 -16.84 15.32
CA THR A 80 -5.98 -15.42 14.97
C THR A 80 -7.31 -14.88 15.48
N LEU A 81 -8.38 -15.70 15.43
CA LEU A 81 -9.67 -15.31 16.00
C LEU A 81 -9.57 -15.17 17.53
N GLU A 82 -8.92 -16.10 18.23
CA GLU A 82 -8.68 -16.04 19.67
C GLU A 82 -7.88 -14.77 20.03
N TRP A 83 -6.87 -14.44 19.24
CA TRP A 83 -6.11 -13.21 19.42
C TRP A 83 -7.01 -11.96 19.28
N TRP A 84 -7.90 -11.91 18.27
CA TRP A 84 -8.86 -10.80 18.11
C TRP A 84 -9.76 -10.63 19.33
N LEU A 85 -10.20 -11.74 19.95
CA LEU A 85 -11.04 -11.68 21.15
C LEU A 85 -10.32 -11.09 22.39
N THR A 86 -9.01 -10.93 22.34
CA THR A 86 -8.21 -10.28 23.39
C THR A 86 -7.91 -8.81 23.13
N GLN A 87 -8.28 -8.30 21.94
CA GLN A 87 -7.98 -6.92 21.57
C GLN A 87 -8.95 -5.93 22.28
N PRO A 88 -8.57 -4.64 22.38
CA PRO A 88 -9.45 -3.61 22.92
C PRO A 88 -10.80 -3.55 22.19
N TYR A 89 -11.86 -3.26 22.91
CA TYR A 89 -13.23 -3.19 22.39
C TYR A 89 -13.35 -2.26 21.17
N GLU A 90 -12.65 -1.12 21.22
CA GLU A 90 -12.62 -0.13 20.13
C GLU A 90 -12.03 -0.70 18.85
N ALA A 91 -10.94 -1.49 18.95
CA ALA A 91 -10.32 -2.16 17.80
C ALA A 91 -11.24 -3.23 17.21
N ILE A 92 -11.86 -4.05 18.06
CA ILE A 92 -12.85 -5.05 17.63
C ILE A 92 -14.02 -4.36 16.92
N THR A 93 -14.54 -3.26 17.51
CA THR A 93 -15.71 -2.57 16.97
C THR A 93 -15.39 -1.91 15.64
N SER A 94 -14.23 -1.25 15.51
CA SER A 94 -13.83 -0.60 14.24
C SER A 94 -13.64 -1.60 13.10
N THR A 95 -13.22 -2.83 13.43
CA THR A 95 -12.92 -3.88 12.45
C THR A 95 -14.14 -4.75 12.12
N PHE A 96 -14.98 -5.07 13.11
CA PHE A 96 -16.05 -6.06 12.96
C PHE A 96 -17.46 -5.48 13.02
N ALA A 97 -17.66 -4.23 13.43
CA ALA A 97 -18.97 -3.58 13.50
C ALA A 97 -19.19 -2.58 12.34
N GLY A 98 -20.39 -2.02 12.27
CA GLY A 98 -20.75 -1.03 11.28
C GLY A 98 -21.09 -1.57 9.90
N GLU A 99 -21.06 -0.71 8.90
CA GLU A 99 -21.38 -1.06 7.52
C GLU A 99 -20.25 -1.91 6.92
N ARG A 100 -20.65 -3.06 6.35
CA ARG A 100 -19.73 -4.01 5.73
C ARG A 100 -20.19 -4.38 4.34
N THR A 101 -19.24 -4.62 3.47
CA THR A 101 -19.48 -5.07 2.10
C THR A 101 -19.08 -6.54 1.93
N ASP A 102 -19.48 -7.17 0.84
CA ASP A 102 -18.97 -8.50 0.49
C ASP A 102 -17.54 -8.42 -0.06
N VAL A 103 -16.80 -9.53 0.02
CA VAL A 103 -15.38 -9.59 -0.37
C VAL A 103 -15.16 -9.29 -1.86
N TRP A 104 -16.13 -9.67 -2.74
CA TRP A 104 -16.04 -9.35 -4.17
C TRP A 104 -16.10 -7.85 -4.41
N SER A 105 -17.07 -7.17 -3.80
CA SER A 105 -17.22 -5.71 -3.88
C SER A 105 -16.02 -4.99 -3.28
N ALA A 106 -15.50 -5.45 -2.13
CA ALA A 106 -14.31 -4.85 -1.51
C ALA A 106 -13.08 -4.95 -2.42
N CYS A 107 -12.80 -6.12 -2.99
CA CYS A 107 -11.69 -6.33 -3.92
C CYS A 107 -11.86 -5.51 -5.20
N LYS A 108 -13.07 -5.48 -5.77
CA LYS A 108 -13.38 -4.68 -6.96
C LYS A 108 -13.22 -3.18 -6.71
N ASP A 109 -13.74 -2.68 -5.60
CA ASP A 109 -13.64 -1.26 -5.24
C ASP A 109 -12.18 -0.86 -5.01
N PHE A 110 -11.41 -1.70 -4.29
CA PHE A 110 -10.00 -1.43 -4.04
C PHE A 110 -9.18 -1.41 -5.34
N THR A 111 -9.34 -2.42 -6.20
CA THR A 111 -8.60 -2.48 -7.47
C THR A 111 -8.99 -1.36 -8.43
N ARG A 112 -10.25 -0.91 -8.41
CA ARG A 112 -10.71 0.27 -9.15
C ARG A 112 -10.08 1.53 -8.59
N TRP A 113 -10.13 1.74 -7.28
CA TRP A 113 -9.52 2.88 -6.60
C TRP A 113 -8.04 3.01 -6.95
N VAL A 114 -7.26 1.91 -6.89
CA VAL A 114 -5.84 1.93 -7.26
C VAL A 114 -5.62 2.34 -8.72
N ARG A 115 -6.46 1.88 -9.66
CA ARG A 115 -6.37 2.28 -11.08
C ARG A 115 -6.63 3.76 -11.32
N GLU A 116 -7.44 4.37 -10.48
CA GLU A 116 -7.86 5.77 -10.60
C GLU A 116 -6.89 6.77 -9.94
N LEU A 117 -5.86 6.29 -9.22
CA LEU A 117 -4.98 7.17 -8.42
C LEU A 117 -3.95 7.97 -9.21
N GLY A 118 -3.62 7.60 -10.39
CA GLY A 118 -2.50 8.19 -11.10
C GLY A 118 -2.80 8.65 -12.51
N ALA A 119 -1.86 9.44 -13.07
CA ALA A 119 -1.83 9.67 -14.50
C ALA A 119 -1.49 8.36 -15.23
N PRO A 120 -1.93 8.18 -16.49
CA PRO A 120 -1.44 7.11 -17.33
C PRO A 120 0.09 7.07 -17.29
N ASP A 121 0.66 5.87 -17.20
CA ASP A 121 2.11 5.63 -17.15
C ASP A 121 2.86 6.09 -15.90
N ALA A 122 2.18 6.60 -14.87
CA ALA A 122 2.81 6.86 -13.58
C ALA A 122 3.22 5.53 -12.90
N PRO A 123 4.50 5.38 -12.47
CA PRO A 123 4.91 4.18 -11.74
C PRO A 123 4.10 4.00 -10.47
N LEU A 124 3.55 2.81 -10.25
CA LEU A 124 2.85 2.47 -9.02
C LEU A 124 3.85 1.93 -7.98
N GLN A 125 3.71 2.35 -6.73
CA GLN A 125 4.44 1.83 -5.58
C GLN A 125 3.47 1.53 -4.45
N LEU A 126 3.18 0.25 -4.26
CA LEU A 126 2.39 -0.24 -3.15
C LEU A 126 3.33 -0.59 -1.99
N TRP A 127 3.06 -0.04 -0.83
CA TRP A 127 3.84 -0.23 0.38
C TRP A 127 3.05 -1.03 1.41
N ALA A 128 3.72 -1.92 2.12
CA ALA A 128 3.13 -2.65 3.26
C ALA A 128 4.20 -3.03 4.29
N LYS A 129 3.78 -3.56 5.43
CA LYS A 129 4.66 -3.89 6.56
C LYS A 129 4.44 -5.29 7.14
N PRO A 130 4.91 -6.38 6.50
CA PRO A 130 5.63 -6.46 5.23
C PRO A 130 4.71 -6.84 4.05
N PRO A 131 5.12 -6.63 2.80
CA PRO A 131 4.33 -7.01 1.62
C PRO A 131 4.03 -8.52 1.52
N GLN A 132 4.88 -9.37 2.07
CA GLN A 132 4.67 -10.81 2.10
C GLN A 132 3.37 -11.20 2.82
N PHE A 133 2.89 -10.36 3.73
CA PHE A 133 1.62 -10.52 4.40
C PHE A 133 0.49 -9.86 3.59
N ASP A 134 0.45 -8.54 3.54
CA ASP A 134 -0.66 -7.79 2.96
C ASP A 134 -0.86 -8.09 1.46
N GLN A 135 0.22 -8.05 0.67
CA GLN A 135 0.15 -8.34 -0.75
C GLN A 135 -0.42 -9.73 -1.01
N LYS A 136 0.15 -10.76 -0.37
CA LYS A 136 -0.18 -12.14 -0.69
C LYS A 136 -1.60 -12.51 -0.24
N ILE A 137 -2.04 -11.99 0.88
CA ILE A 137 -3.40 -12.20 1.37
C ILE A 137 -4.41 -11.47 0.47
N LEU A 138 -4.13 -10.22 0.10
CA LEU A 138 -4.99 -9.43 -0.79
C LEU A 138 -5.09 -10.05 -2.19
N GLU A 139 -3.96 -10.46 -2.77
CA GLU A 139 -3.94 -11.16 -4.06
C GLU A 139 -4.75 -12.46 -4.03
N ALA A 140 -4.64 -13.24 -2.95
CA ALA A 140 -5.40 -14.47 -2.77
C ALA A 140 -6.91 -14.19 -2.62
N ALA A 141 -7.29 -13.16 -1.86
CA ALA A 141 -8.68 -12.75 -1.72
C ALA A 141 -9.27 -12.28 -3.06
N CYS A 142 -8.54 -11.44 -3.81
CA CYS A 142 -8.95 -11.00 -5.15
C CYS A 142 -9.09 -12.18 -6.13
N ALA A 143 -8.16 -13.13 -6.10
CA ALA A 143 -8.20 -14.33 -6.93
C ALA A 143 -9.40 -15.22 -6.60
N ALA A 144 -9.72 -15.42 -5.31
CA ALA A 144 -10.87 -16.22 -4.86
C ALA A 144 -12.21 -15.68 -5.40
N VAL A 145 -12.30 -14.40 -5.68
CA VAL A 145 -13.50 -13.74 -6.24
C VAL A 145 -13.37 -13.34 -7.71
N GLY A 146 -12.32 -13.79 -8.40
CA GLY A 146 -12.11 -13.53 -9.83
C GLY A 146 -11.86 -12.06 -10.17
N THR A 147 -11.33 -11.26 -9.23
CA THR A 147 -11.01 -9.84 -9.44
C THR A 147 -9.54 -9.67 -9.82
N PRO A 148 -9.22 -9.23 -11.06
CA PRO A 148 -7.83 -9.01 -11.47
C PRO A 148 -7.22 -7.79 -10.77
N VAL A 149 -6.00 -7.96 -10.26
CA VAL A 149 -5.24 -6.89 -9.62
C VAL A 149 -4.53 -6.01 -10.66
N PRO A 150 -4.41 -4.67 -10.44
CA PRO A 150 -3.77 -3.75 -11.38
C PRO A 150 -2.26 -3.61 -11.21
N TRP A 151 -1.66 -4.33 -10.30
CA TRP A 151 -0.23 -4.26 -9.99
C TRP A 151 0.51 -5.55 -10.33
N GLY A 152 1.83 -5.44 -10.50
CA GLY A 152 2.74 -6.56 -10.69
C GLY A 152 3.70 -6.74 -9.51
N HIS A 153 4.57 -7.75 -9.62
CA HIS A 153 5.53 -8.09 -8.58
C HIS A 153 6.58 -6.99 -8.30
N ARG A 154 6.78 -6.05 -9.23
CA ARG A 154 7.74 -4.95 -9.09
C ARG A 154 7.17 -3.71 -8.41
N ASP A 155 5.86 -3.67 -8.19
CA ASP A 155 5.20 -2.47 -7.68
C ASP A 155 5.21 -2.41 -6.14
N TRP A 156 5.48 -3.53 -5.47
CA TRP A 156 5.49 -3.60 -4.01
C TRP A 156 6.81 -3.16 -3.38
N ARG A 157 6.71 -2.53 -2.21
CA ARG A 157 7.79 -1.99 -1.39
C ARG A 157 7.59 -2.42 0.06
N ASP A 158 8.69 -2.69 0.75
CA ASP A 158 8.69 -3.14 2.13
C ASP A 158 9.09 -2.01 3.07
N LEU A 159 8.17 -1.64 3.97
CA LEU A 159 8.41 -0.59 4.95
C LEU A 159 9.46 -1.02 5.98
N ARG A 160 9.52 -2.29 6.39
CA ARG A 160 10.54 -2.77 7.35
C ARG A 160 11.94 -2.63 6.79
N THR A 161 12.13 -2.99 5.53
CA THR A 161 13.43 -2.76 4.86
C THR A 161 13.79 -1.28 4.82
N LEU A 162 12.82 -0.39 4.55
CA LEU A 162 13.05 1.05 4.60
C LEU A 162 13.39 1.52 6.02
N GLU A 163 12.74 0.99 7.04
CA GLU A 163 13.02 1.27 8.46
C GLU A 163 14.48 0.93 8.80
N ASP A 164 14.94 -0.25 8.41
CA ASP A 164 16.31 -0.72 8.66
C ASP A 164 17.35 0.15 7.94
N VAL A 165 17.14 0.45 6.67
CA VAL A 165 18.05 1.30 5.87
C VAL A 165 18.13 2.71 6.45
N ALA A 166 17.00 3.29 6.82
CA ALA A 166 16.98 4.63 7.41
C ALA A 166 17.67 4.66 8.79
N ALA A 167 17.46 3.64 9.61
CA ALA A 167 18.13 3.51 10.91
C ALA A 167 19.65 3.40 10.75
N GLN A 168 20.14 2.57 9.82
CA GLN A 168 21.58 2.47 9.48
C GLN A 168 22.15 3.80 8.98
N ALA A 169 21.36 4.60 8.25
CA ALA A 169 21.74 5.93 7.82
C ALA A 169 21.66 6.99 8.94
N GLY A 170 21.26 6.61 10.16
CA GLY A 170 21.20 7.48 11.34
C GLY A 170 19.86 8.15 11.60
N TYR A 171 18.76 7.68 11.00
CA TYR A 171 17.41 8.13 11.35
C TYR A 171 17.03 7.72 12.77
N LYS A 172 16.57 8.68 13.59
CA LYS A 172 16.29 8.46 15.02
C LYS A 172 14.96 9.05 15.49
N LEU A 173 14.16 9.61 14.59
CA LEU A 173 12.88 10.17 15.00
C LEU A 173 11.88 9.05 15.33
N PRO A 174 11.04 9.26 16.36
CA PRO A 174 10.04 8.26 16.74
C PRO A 174 8.99 8.07 15.64
N ASP A 175 8.41 6.88 15.65
CA ASP A 175 7.31 6.54 14.76
C ASP A 175 6.03 7.27 15.16
N THR A 176 5.28 7.69 14.15
CA THR A 176 3.88 8.06 14.31
C THR A 176 3.11 6.79 14.65
N GLN A 177 2.32 6.84 15.71
CA GLN A 177 1.43 5.76 16.09
C GLN A 177 0.05 5.97 15.44
N PRO A 178 -0.69 4.90 15.12
CA PRO A 178 -2.07 5.02 14.66
C PRO A 178 -2.95 5.64 15.75
N ALA A 179 -3.99 6.35 15.35
CA ALA A 179 -4.97 6.89 16.30
C ALA A 179 -5.76 5.77 16.99
N LEU A 180 -5.97 4.67 16.30
CA LEU A 180 -6.53 3.42 16.80
C LEU A 180 -5.76 2.26 16.21
N ALA A 181 -5.04 1.52 17.04
CA ALA A 181 -4.31 0.32 16.61
C ALA A 181 -5.30 -0.77 16.16
N HIS A 182 -4.92 -1.53 15.14
CA HIS A 182 -5.76 -2.55 14.50
C HIS A 182 -7.02 -1.97 13.82
N ASP A 183 -6.93 -0.75 13.35
CA ASP A 183 -7.82 -0.17 12.34
C ASP A 183 -7.02 -0.03 11.05
N ALA A 184 -7.34 -0.81 10.03
CA ALA A 184 -6.55 -0.88 8.80
C ALA A 184 -6.26 0.49 8.17
N LEU A 185 -7.19 1.46 8.23
CA LEU A 185 -6.95 2.79 7.68
C LEU A 185 -6.02 3.63 8.58
N GLU A 186 -6.19 3.59 9.90
CA GLU A 186 -5.32 4.31 10.83
C GLU A 186 -3.90 3.75 10.82
N ASP A 187 -3.77 2.41 10.72
CA ASP A 187 -2.47 1.76 10.57
C ASP A 187 -1.81 2.15 9.24
N ALA A 188 -2.52 2.12 8.13
CA ALA A 188 -2.02 2.59 6.83
C ALA A 188 -1.59 4.06 6.86
N ARG A 189 -2.34 4.95 7.54
CA ARG A 189 -1.96 6.37 7.73
C ARG A 189 -0.65 6.51 8.50
N ALA A 190 -0.56 5.88 9.67
CA ALA A 190 0.65 5.94 10.50
C ALA A 190 1.87 5.39 9.76
N GLN A 191 1.72 4.27 9.06
CA GLN A 191 2.77 3.64 8.25
C GLN A 191 3.19 4.55 7.08
N ALA A 192 2.26 5.21 6.38
CA ALA A 192 2.56 6.16 5.31
C ALA A 192 3.36 7.38 5.82
N TYR A 193 2.98 7.93 6.99
CA TYR A 193 3.75 8.99 7.64
C TYR A 193 5.16 8.53 7.99
N ASN A 194 5.32 7.32 8.50
CA ASN A 194 6.61 6.75 8.85
C ASN A 194 7.48 6.47 7.63
N ALA A 195 6.90 5.95 6.55
CA ALA A 195 7.59 5.77 5.27
C ALA A 195 8.08 7.11 4.70
N ALA A 196 7.20 8.11 4.65
CA ALA A 196 7.54 9.42 4.08
C ALA A 196 8.65 10.14 4.85
N LYS A 197 8.61 10.14 6.19
CA LYS A 197 9.68 10.72 7.02
C LYS A 197 11.05 10.10 6.70
N ARG A 198 11.11 8.77 6.56
CA ARG A 198 12.34 8.04 6.25
C ARG A 198 12.83 8.31 4.84
N LEU A 199 11.92 8.31 3.86
CA LEU A 199 12.27 8.64 2.47
C LEU A 199 12.82 10.06 2.36
N LEU A 200 12.18 11.06 2.97
CA LEU A 200 12.66 12.44 3.01
C LEU A 200 14.02 12.56 3.70
N TYR A 201 14.22 11.85 4.81
CA TYR A 201 15.50 11.81 5.50
C TYR A 201 16.60 11.24 4.59
N LEU A 202 16.37 10.10 3.95
CA LEU A 202 17.35 9.50 3.04
C LEU A 202 17.64 10.39 1.83
N GLN A 203 16.61 11.02 1.25
CA GLN A 203 16.79 12.00 0.17
C GLN A 203 17.68 13.17 0.60
N SER A 204 17.57 13.63 1.85
CA SER A 204 18.41 14.72 2.38
C SER A 204 19.90 14.36 2.51
N LYS A 205 20.24 13.05 2.49
CA LYS A 205 21.62 12.54 2.56
C LYS A 205 22.26 12.38 1.19
N VAL A 206 21.47 12.40 0.12
CA VAL A 206 22.01 12.34 -1.25
C VAL A 206 22.56 13.70 -1.62
N PRO A 207 23.84 13.81 -2.02
CA PRO A 207 24.39 15.09 -2.51
C PRO A 207 23.53 15.61 -3.66
N LYS A 208 23.19 16.90 -3.63
CA LYS A 208 22.57 17.52 -4.80
C LYS A 208 23.62 17.65 -5.90
N PRO A 209 23.27 17.35 -7.16
CA PRO A 209 24.18 17.49 -8.30
C PRO A 209 24.64 18.94 -8.52
#